data_6c9f5161b322ca684e4e9b781a109442
#
_entry.id   6c9f5161b322ca684e4e9b781a109442
#
_cell.length_a   1.000
_cell.length_b   1.000
_cell.length_c   1.000
_cell.angle_alpha   90.00
_cell.angle_beta   90.00
_cell.angle_gamma   90.00
#
_symmetry.space_group_name_H-M   'P 1'
#
loop_
_entity.id
_entity.type
_entity.pdbx_description
1 polymer ?
#
loop_
_entity_poly.entity_id
_entity_poly.type
_entity_poly.pdbx_seq_one_letter_code
_entity_poly.pdbx_strand_id
1 'polypeptide(L)'
;MTIDQLTVFVENGPGRLLEITEILGQAGIDLRALSIADTAEFGIARMITSDQQRAVNLLREAGFAVSTTKVLAVGLDDEPGALVKVLHILSDVKINIEYLYAFITRQKRQAYVVLRVENNDVASAVLKKHGVAVVGVADIDGAK
;
A
#
# COMPACT_ATOMS: atom_id res chain seq x y z
N MET A 1 -12.80 5.94 -3.63
CA MET A 1 -11.54 5.94 -4.37
C MET A 1 -10.63 4.85 -3.83
N THR A 2 -10.11 4.01 -4.69
CA THR A 2 -9.19 2.93 -4.33
C THR A 2 -7.91 3.06 -5.14
N ILE A 3 -6.87 2.37 -4.68
CA ILE A 3 -5.63 2.21 -5.44
C ILE A 3 -5.32 0.73 -5.61
N ASP A 4 -4.53 0.41 -6.59
CA ASP A 4 -4.12 -0.97 -6.85
C ASP A 4 -2.84 -1.30 -6.09
N GLN A 5 -2.89 -2.38 -5.32
CA GLN A 5 -1.74 -2.92 -4.63
C GLN A 5 -1.27 -4.18 -5.34
N LEU A 6 0.03 -4.31 -5.54
CA LEU A 6 0.62 -5.56 -5.97
C LEU A 6 0.91 -6.45 -4.76
N THR A 7 0.56 -7.71 -4.88
CA THR A 7 0.93 -8.74 -3.90
C THR A 7 1.78 -9.77 -4.63
N VAL A 8 3.01 -9.93 -4.19
CA VAL A 8 3.96 -10.85 -4.79
C VAL A 8 4.28 -11.94 -3.77
N PHE A 9 4.11 -13.19 -4.17
CA PHE A 9 4.48 -14.33 -3.35
C PHE A 9 5.95 -14.62 -3.57
N VAL A 10 6.72 -14.61 -2.48
CA VAL A 10 8.17 -14.72 -2.52
C VAL A 10 8.59 -15.93 -1.70
N GLU A 11 9.38 -16.82 -2.29
CA GLU A 11 9.96 -17.92 -1.53
C GLU A 11 10.88 -17.34 -0.46
N ASN A 12 10.86 -17.95 0.73
CA ASN A 12 11.68 -17.52 1.84
C ASN A 12 13.14 -17.94 1.60
N GLY A 13 13.94 -17.02 1.09
CA GLY A 13 15.34 -17.27 0.80
C GLY A 13 16.13 -16.00 0.57
N PRO A 14 17.45 -16.06 0.73
CA PRO A 14 18.29 -14.87 0.50
C PRO A 14 18.17 -14.37 -0.93
N GLY A 15 18.13 -13.06 -1.10
CA GLY A 15 18.13 -12.41 -2.41
C GLY A 15 16.82 -12.37 -3.16
N ARG A 16 15.74 -12.93 -2.64
CA ARG A 16 14.45 -12.91 -3.35
C ARG A 16 13.86 -11.52 -3.43
N LEU A 17 13.85 -10.79 -2.34
CA LEU A 17 13.40 -9.40 -2.35
C LEU A 17 14.32 -8.52 -3.19
N LEU A 18 15.62 -8.75 -3.13
CA LEU A 18 16.59 -8.05 -3.96
C LEU A 18 16.27 -8.23 -5.45
N GLU A 19 15.95 -9.42 -5.88
CA GLU A 19 15.58 -9.73 -7.26
C GLU A 19 14.38 -8.90 -7.73
N ILE A 20 13.31 -8.84 -6.90
CA ILE A 20 12.13 -8.05 -7.20
C ILE A 20 12.49 -6.56 -7.35
N THR A 21 13.23 -6.02 -6.40
CA THR A 21 13.58 -4.61 -6.40
C THR A 21 14.55 -4.25 -7.52
N GLU A 22 15.44 -5.16 -7.91
CA GLU A 22 16.32 -4.96 -9.07
C GLU A 22 15.51 -4.89 -10.37
N ILE A 23 14.56 -5.80 -10.56
CA ILE A 23 13.71 -5.80 -11.77
C ILE A 23 12.98 -4.45 -11.89
N LEU A 24 12.36 -3.98 -10.83
CA LEU A 24 11.63 -2.72 -10.84
C LEU A 24 12.54 -1.52 -10.98
N GLY A 25 13.67 -1.52 -10.29
CA GLY A 25 14.62 -0.42 -10.33
C GLY A 25 15.26 -0.23 -11.70
N GLN A 26 15.63 -1.33 -12.36
CA GLN A 26 16.20 -1.29 -13.72
C GLN A 26 15.18 -0.79 -14.75
N ALA A 27 13.91 -1.01 -14.50
CA ALA A 27 12.84 -0.52 -15.36
C ALA A 27 12.41 0.93 -15.06
N GLY A 28 13.05 1.57 -14.07
CA GLY A 28 12.71 2.92 -13.67
C GLY A 28 11.40 3.03 -12.91
N ILE A 29 10.91 1.93 -12.35
CA ILE A 29 9.68 1.89 -11.56
C ILE A 29 10.02 2.15 -10.10
N ASP A 30 9.43 3.20 -9.53
CA ASP A 30 9.67 3.58 -8.15
C ASP A 30 8.69 2.88 -7.21
N LEU A 31 9.18 2.51 -6.03
CA LEU A 31 8.36 1.96 -4.95
C LEU A 31 7.82 3.10 -4.11
N ARG A 32 6.49 3.22 -4.04
CA ARG A 32 5.81 4.22 -3.21
C ARG A 32 5.51 3.70 -1.81
N ALA A 33 5.26 2.41 -1.70
CA ALA A 33 5.04 1.74 -0.43
C ALA A 33 5.44 0.28 -0.55
N LEU A 34 5.95 -0.29 0.52
CA LEU A 34 6.40 -1.67 0.55
C LEU A 34 6.21 -2.25 1.94
N SER A 35 5.66 -3.45 2.00
CA SER A 35 5.54 -4.22 3.23
C SER A 35 5.81 -5.68 2.93
N ILE A 36 6.50 -6.35 3.84
CA ILE A 36 6.76 -7.78 3.75
C ILE A 36 6.18 -8.46 4.98
N ALA A 37 5.33 -9.44 4.74
CA ALA A 37 4.82 -10.32 5.78
C ALA A 37 5.42 -11.70 5.57
N ASP A 38 5.85 -12.32 6.64
CA ASP A 38 6.52 -13.60 6.61
C ASP A 38 5.61 -14.71 7.16
N THR A 39 5.53 -15.81 6.43
CA THR A 39 4.98 -17.06 6.94
C THR A 39 6.12 -18.09 6.96
N ALA A 40 5.90 -19.25 7.56
CA ALA A 40 6.95 -20.26 7.69
C ALA A 40 7.55 -20.72 6.34
N GLU A 41 6.78 -20.65 5.26
CA GLU A 41 7.18 -21.15 3.94
C GLU A 41 7.31 -20.07 2.89
N PHE A 42 6.57 -18.96 3.03
CA PHE A 42 6.50 -17.90 2.04
C PHE A 42 6.63 -16.53 2.67
N GLY A 43 7.21 -15.61 1.91
CA GLY A 43 7.05 -14.19 2.14
C GLY A 43 5.94 -13.64 1.25
N ILE A 44 5.25 -12.62 1.72
CA ILE A 44 4.28 -11.87 0.94
C ILE A 44 4.78 -10.43 0.87
N ALA A 45 5.15 -9.98 -0.32
CA ALA A 45 5.53 -8.59 -0.54
C ALA A 45 4.32 -7.83 -1.08
N ARG A 46 3.88 -6.80 -0.35
CA ARG A 46 2.82 -5.89 -0.78
C ARG A 46 3.43 -4.56 -1.14
N MET A 47 3.06 -4.03 -2.30
CA MET A 47 3.69 -2.80 -2.77
C MET A 47 2.76 -1.94 -3.61
N ILE A 48 3.02 -0.64 -3.54
CA ILE A 48 2.44 0.37 -4.42
C ILE A 48 3.61 0.93 -5.22
N THR A 49 3.46 0.96 -6.54
CA THR A 49 4.53 1.40 -7.43
C THR A 49 4.10 2.60 -8.26
N SER A 50 5.06 3.24 -8.92
CA SER A 50 4.79 4.37 -9.82
C SER A 50 4.13 3.94 -11.13
N ASP A 51 4.22 2.64 -11.49
CA ASP A 51 3.61 2.08 -12.70
C ASP A 51 3.20 0.63 -12.42
N GLN A 52 1.99 0.47 -11.92
CA GLN A 52 1.50 -0.83 -11.46
C GLN A 52 1.38 -1.85 -12.59
N GLN A 53 0.84 -1.45 -13.74
CA GLN A 53 0.63 -2.40 -14.84
C GLN A 53 1.96 -2.94 -15.36
N ARG A 54 2.93 -2.06 -15.53
CA ARG A 54 4.26 -2.46 -16.01
C ARG A 54 4.98 -3.34 -14.97
N ALA A 55 4.82 -3.01 -13.69
CA ALA A 55 5.39 -3.81 -12.61
C ALA A 55 4.82 -5.23 -12.60
N VAL A 56 3.49 -5.37 -12.75
CA VAL A 56 2.83 -6.68 -12.86
C VAL A 56 3.43 -7.49 -13.99
N ASN A 57 3.52 -6.89 -15.17
CA ASN A 57 4.00 -7.58 -16.37
C ASN A 57 5.45 -8.06 -16.21
N LEU A 58 6.32 -7.17 -15.70
CA LEU A 58 7.73 -7.50 -15.52
C LEU A 58 7.95 -8.62 -14.50
N LEU A 59 7.23 -8.57 -13.39
CA LEU A 59 7.36 -9.59 -12.35
C LEU A 59 6.81 -10.93 -12.79
N ARG A 60 5.69 -10.93 -13.53
CA ARG A 60 5.14 -12.18 -14.09
C ARG A 60 6.08 -12.80 -15.12
N GLU A 61 6.67 -11.98 -15.98
CA GLU A 61 7.67 -12.45 -16.95
C GLU A 61 8.89 -13.06 -16.27
N ALA A 62 9.26 -12.55 -15.12
CA ALA A 62 10.36 -13.09 -14.32
C ALA A 62 9.99 -14.35 -13.53
N GLY A 63 8.74 -14.82 -13.62
CA GLY A 63 8.28 -16.05 -12.98
C GLY A 63 7.66 -15.89 -11.60
N PHE A 64 7.44 -14.65 -11.14
CA PHE A 64 6.80 -14.42 -9.86
C PHE A 64 5.28 -14.56 -9.94
N ALA A 65 4.68 -15.11 -8.88
CA ALA A 65 3.23 -15.12 -8.72
C ALA A 65 2.79 -13.75 -8.19
N VAL A 66 2.00 -13.04 -8.97
CA VAL A 66 1.57 -11.67 -8.67
C VAL A 66 0.05 -11.57 -8.73
N SER A 67 -0.55 -10.94 -7.73
CA SER A 67 -1.96 -10.58 -7.75
C SER A 67 -2.13 -9.08 -7.48
N THR A 68 -3.29 -8.55 -7.85
CA THR A 68 -3.63 -7.14 -7.63
C THR A 68 -4.83 -7.06 -6.70
N THR A 69 -4.75 -6.20 -5.69
CA THR A 69 -5.81 -6.01 -4.70
C THR A 69 -6.14 -4.52 -4.59
N LYS A 70 -7.44 -4.20 -4.54
CA LYS A 70 -7.89 -2.83 -4.29
C LYS A 70 -7.74 -2.50 -2.82
N VAL A 71 -7.06 -1.40 -2.52
CA VAL A 71 -6.83 -0.92 -1.16
C VAL A 71 -7.12 0.58 -1.07
N LEU A 72 -7.16 1.11 0.14
CA LEU A 72 -7.31 2.55 0.36
C LEU A 72 -5.96 3.17 0.71
N ALA A 73 -5.75 4.39 0.23
CA ALA A 73 -4.66 5.23 0.68
C ALA A 73 -5.25 6.39 1.49
N VAL A 74 -4.76 6.56 2.71
CA VAL A 74 -5.30 7.54 3.65
C VAL A 74 -4.21 8.52 4.05
N GLY A 75 -4.53 9.82 3.97
CA GLY A 75 -3.64 10.90 4.40
C GLY A 75 -3.83 11.22 5.87
N LEU A 76 -2.73 11.35 6.58
CA LEU A 76 -2.69 11.68 8.00
C LEU A 76 -1.78 12.90 8.21
N ASP A 77 -2.09 13.70 9.24
CA ASP A 77 -1.12 14.65 9.76
C ASP A 77 0.03 13.88 10.41
N ASP A 78 1.25 14.24 10.11
CA ASP A 78 2.43 13.58 10.68
C ASP A 78 2.68 14.08 12.09
N GLU A 79 1.86 13.61 13.02
CA GLU A 79 1.92 13.95 14.44
C GLU A 79 1.46 12.77 15.31
N PRO A 80 1.90 12.73 16.57
CA PRO A 80 1.45 11.67 17.48
C PRO A 80 -0.06 11.63 17.59
N GLY A 81 -0.63 10.42 17.49
CA GLY A 81 -2.07 10.21 17.64
C GLY A 81 -2.90 10.35 16.38
N ALA A 82 -2.31 10.77 15.25
CA ALA A 82 -3.07 10.93 14.00
C ALA A 82 -3.71 9.62 13.53
N LEU A 83 -2.98 8.52 13.61
CA LEU A 83 -3.50 7.21 13.22
C LEU A 83 -4.64 6.75 14.15
N VAL A 84 -4.57 7.10 15.43
CA VAL A 84 -5.60 6.73 16.42
C VAL A 84 -6.98 7.22 15.98
N LYS A 85 -7.05 8.44 15.46
CA LYS A 85 -8.31 9.02 14.96
C LYS A 85 -8.93 8.15 13.87
N VAL A 86 -8.13 7.73 12.90
CA VAL A 86 -8.58 6.87 11.80
C VAL A 86 -9.08 5.53 12.33
N LEU A 87 -8.33 4.93 13.24
CA LEU A 87 -8.69 3.64 13.81
C LEU A 87 -9.98 3.73 14.62
N HIS A 88 -10.21 4.81 15.36
CA HIS A 88 -11.47 5.05 16.07
C HIS A 88 -12.67 5.14 15.11
N ILE A 89 -12.53 5.90 14.04
CA ILE A 89 -13.60 6.05 13.05
C ILE A 89 -14.03 4.69 12.50
N LEU A 90 -13.05 3.87 12.12
CA LEU A 90 -13.32 2.55 11.55
C LEU A 90 -13.87 1.57 12.60
N SER A 91 -13.35 1.62 13.81
CA SER A 91 -13.79 0.77 14.91
C SER A 91 -15.23 1.06 15.30
N ASP A 92 -15.64 2.33 15.31
CA ASP A 92 -17.00 2.74 15.67
C ASP A 92 -18.06 2.16 14.72
N VAL A 93 -17.70 1.93 13.48
CA VAL A 93 -18.60 1.28 12.50
C VAL A 93 -18.24 -0.18 12.27
N LYS A 94 -17.44 -0.77 13.16
CA LYS A 94 -17.06 -2.20 13.17
C LYS A 94 -16.37 -2.67 11.89
N ILE A 95 -15.58 -1.81 11.28
CA ILE A 95 -14.74 -2.18 10.14
C ILE A 95 -13.40 -2.66 10.67
N ASN A 96 -13.06 -3.90 10.33
CA ASN A 96 -11.77 -4.48 10.68
C ASN A 96 -10.71 -4.12 9.64
N ILE A 97 -9.53 -3.75 10.11
CA ILE A 97 -8.36 -3.55 9.27
C ILE A 97 -7.59 -4.86 9.19
N GLU A 98 -7.50 -5.43 8.01
CA GLU A 98 -6.77 -6.69 7.81
C GLU A 98 -5.27 -6.48 7.90
N TYR A 99 -4.78 -5.39 7.34
CA TYR A 99 -3.39 -4.94 7.47
C TYR A 99 -3.27 -3.47 7.04
N LEU A 100 -2.17 -2.85 7.45
CA LEU A 100 -1.83 -1.50 7.02
C LEU A 100 -0.32 -1.33 6.96
N TYR A 101 0.15 -0.43 6.11
CA TYR A 101 1.55 -0.06 6.03
C TYR A 101 1.71 1.35 5.47
N ALA A 102 2.85 1.95 5.72
CA ALA A 102 3.09 3.34 5.37
C ALA A 102 3.66 3.51 3.96
N PHE A 103 3.35 4.64 3.35
CA PHE A 103 4.03 5.09 2.13
C PHE A 103 5.39 5.69 2.46
N ILE A 104 6.30 5.55 1.52
CA ILE A 104 7.55 6.32 1.52
C ILE A 104 7.19 7.67 0.93
N THR A 105 7.06 8.69 1.78
CA THR A 105 6.64 10.02 1.33
C THR A 105 7.75 11.04 1.56
N ARG A 106 7.81 12.03 0.66
CA ARG A 106 8.73 13.16 0.76
C ARG A 106 8.03 14.44 1.20
N GLN A 107 6.74 14.37 1.49
CA GLN A 107 5.98 15.53 1.93
C GLN A 107 6.24 15.82 3.40
N LYS A 108 6.41 17.11 3.72
CA LYS A 108 6.54 17.54 5.10
C LYS A 108 5.16 17.53 5.77
N ARG A 109 5.10 17.06 7.02
CA ARG A 109 3.93 17.07 7.89
C ARG A 109 2.75 16.22 7.44
N GLN A 110 2.93 15.45 6.38
CA GLN A 110 1.91 14.49 5.96
C GLN A 110 2.48 13.09 5.91
N ALA A 111 1.69 12.14 6.36
CA ALA A 111 1.96 10.72 6.24
C ALA A 111 0.82 10.08 5.48
N TYR A 112 1.14 9.07 4.70
CA TYR A 112 0.13 8.30 3.99
C TYR A 112 0.26 6.84 4.37
N VAL A 113 -0.88 6.18 4.57
CA VAL A 113 -0.91 4.76 4.88
C VAL A 113 -1.81 4.02 3.91
N VAL A 114 -1.45 2.79 3.64
CA VAL A 114 -2.28 1.85 2.89
C VAL A 114 -3.13 1.09 3.90
N LEU A 115 -4.44 1.01 3.64
CA LEU A 115 -5.37 0.22 4.46
C LEU A 115 -6.02 -0.85 3.61
N ARG A 116 -5.96 -2.08 4.08
CA ARG A 116 -6.74 -3.18 3.52
C ARG A 116 -7.90 -3.49 4.47
N VAL A 117 -9.11 -3.27 3.95
CA VAL A 117 -10.36 -3.55 4.66
C VAL A 117 -11.26 -4.39 3.78
N GLU A 118 -12.23 -5.05 4.37
CA GLU A 118 -13.15 -5.92 3.62
C GLU A 118 -14.01 -5.12 2.64
N ASN A 119 -14.56 -3.99 3.08
CA ASN A 119 -15.43 -3.15 2.25
C ASN A 119 -14.83 -1.75 2.09
N ASN A 120 -14.15 -1.54 0.96
CA ASN A 120 -13.49 -0.27 0.66
C ASN A 120 -14.49 0.90 0.55
N ASP A 121 -15.65 0.67 -0.03
CA ASP A 121 -16.64 1.74 -0.26
C ASP A 121 -17.19 2.28 1.05
N VAL A 122 -17.55 1.39 1.98
CA VAL A 122 -18.06 1.78 3.30
C VAL A 122 -16.97 2.50 4.09
N ALA A 123 -15.76 1.95 4.11
CA ALA A 123 -14.63 2.56 4.82
C ALA A 123 -14.29 3.94 4.25
N SER A 124 -14.21 4.05 2.93
CA SER A 124 -13.93 5.33 2.26
C SER A 124 -15.00 6.38 2.61
N ALA A 125 -16.27 6.00 2.57
CA ALA A 125 -17.37 6.91 2.85
C ALA A 125 -17.32 7.44 4.30
N VAL A 126 -17.12 6.54 5.27
CA VAL A 126 -17.08 6.96 6.69
C VAL A 126 -15.86 7.80 7.01
N LEU A 127 -14.71 7.48 6.41
CA LEU A 127 -13.49 8.27 6.60
C LEU A 127 -13.66 9.69 6.04
N LYS A 128 -14.18 9.81 4.84
CA LYS A 128 -14.45 11.12 4.21
C LYS A 128 -15.45 11.94 5.02
N LYS A 129 -16.50 11.30 5.53
CA LYS A 129 -17.50 11.97 6.37
C LYS A 129 -16.88 12.62 7.61
N HIS A 130 -15.82 12.03 8.15
CA HIS A 130 -15.10 12.54 9.32
C HIS A 130 -13.89 13.40 8.97
N GLY A 131 -13.78 13.84 7.71
CA GLY A 131 -12.72 14.75 7.28
C GLY A 131 -11.36 14.11 7.05
N VAL A 132 -11.29 12.79 6.95
CA VAL A 132 -10.06 12.08 6.66
C VAL A 132 -9.87 11.99 5.14
N ALA A 133 -8.70 12.35 4.65
CA ALA A 133 -8.39 12.30 3.22
C ALA A 133 -8.20 10.86 2.77
N VAL A 134 -8.99 10.45 1.78
CA VAL A 134 -8.81 9.18 1.06
C VAL A 134 -8.37 9.57 -0.35
N VAL A 135 -7.17 9.17 -0.73
CA VAL A 135 -6.46 9.72 -1.89
C VAL A 135 -6.06 8.66 -2.90
N GLY A 136 -5.76 9.10 -4.12
CA GLY A 136 -5.14 8.26 -5.14
C GLY A 136 -3.63 8.44 -5.16
N VAL A 137 -2.93 7.59 -5.90
CA VAL A 137 -1.46 7.67 -6.01
C VAL A 137 -1.02 9.02 -6.58
N ALA A 138 -1.77 9.57 -7.54
CA ALA A 138 -1.46 10.87 -8.13
C ALA A 138 -1.46 12.00 -7.10
N ASP A 139 -2.33 11.94 -6.09
CA ASP A 139 -2.39 12.94 -5.03
C ASP A 139 -1.14 12.91 -4.16
N ILE A 140 -0.58 11.74 -3.96
CA ILE A 140 0.65 11.56 -3.18
C ILE A 140 1.86 12.01 -4.01
N ASP A 141 1.92 11.61 -5.28
CA ASP A 141 3.02 11.94 -6.19
C ASP A 141 3.02 13.41 -6.60
N GLY A 142 1.85 13.99 -6.81
CA GLY A 142 1.70 15.36 -7.30
C GLY A 142 2.10 16.44 -6.31
N ALA A 143 2.37 16.09 -5.07
CA ALA A 143 2.73 17.03 -4.01
C ALA A 143 4.25 17.15 -3.82
N LYS A 144 4.99 16.97 -4.88
CA LYS A 144 6.45 17.15 -4.86
C LYS A 144 6.83 18.61 -4.59
#